data_639905d0fcea2ac7a021208b9d357046
#
_entry.id   639905d0fcea2ac7a021208b9d357046
#
_cell.length_a   1.000
_cell.length_b   1.000
_cell.length_c   1.000
_cell.angle_alpha   90.00
_cell.angle_beta   90.00
_cell.angle_gamma   90.00
#
_symmetry.space_group_name_H-M   'P 1'
#
loop_
_entity.id
_entity.type
_entity.pdbx_description
1 polymer ?
#
loop_
_entity_poly.entity_id
_entity_poly.type
_entity_poly.pdbx_seq_one_letter_code
_entity_poly.pdbx_strand_id
1 'polypeptide(L)'
;MKRILSTNPSKFLLLILILILSFFLSLFLGAEKINIESVLSDPESLDSILLFELRLPRSILCLISGILLASSAAVFQMFFRNYLAEPGLLGISAGATVGAVIA
;
A
#
# COMPACT_ATOMS: atom_id res chain seq x y z
N MET A 1 1.13 -9.65 28.82
CA MET A 1 0.69 -8.41 28.17
C MET A 1 1.80 -7.35 28.00
N LYS A 2 2.86 -7.39 28.77
CA LYS A 2 4.01 -6.44 28.66
C LYS A 2 5.02 -6.70 27.54
N ARG A 3 4.95 -7.82 26.81
CA ARG A 3 5.94 -8.20 25.77
C ARG A 3 5.64 -7.70 24.36
N ILE A 4 4.41 -7.23 24.09
CA ILE A 4 3.99 -6.79 22.76
C ILE A 4 4.36 -5.30 22.52
N LEU A 5 4.58 -4.54 23.59
CA LEU A 5 4.91 -3.11 23.52
C LEU A 5 6.43 -2.81 23.56
N SER A 6 7.29 -3.84 23.56
CA SER A 6 8.72 -3.65 23.33
C SER A 6 9.04 -3.68 21.83
N THR A 7 8.29 -2.94 21.06
CA THR A 7 8.73 -2.60 19.70
C THR A 7 9.87 -1.61 19.88
N ASN A 8 11.10 -2.08 19.71
CA ASN A 8 12.27 -1.21 19.71
C ASN A 8 11.99 -0.07 18.72
N PRO A 9 12.05 1.19 19.15
CA PRO A 9 11.73 2.33 18.28
C PRO A 9 12.55 2.31 16.99
N SER A 10 13.73 1.71 17.01
CA SER A 10 14.57 1.51 15.84
C SER A 10 13.94 0.58 14.79
N LYS A 11 13.24 -0.49 15.20
CA LYS A 11 12.53 -1.39 14.26
C LYS A 11 11.34 -0.73 13.60
N PHE A 12 10.60 0.07 14.38
CA PHE A 12 9.47 0.83 13.86
C PHE A 12 9.92 1.89 12.86
N LEU A 13 11.00 2.59 13.18
CA LEU A 13 11.61 3.58 12.30
C LEU A 13 12.15 2.95 11.01
N LEU A 14 12.74 1.76 11.11
CA LEU A 14 13.20 0.99 9.96
C LEU A 14 12.05 0.56 9.04
N LEU A 15 10.91 0.13 9.61
CA LEU A 15 9.73 -0.22 8.82
C LEU A 15 9.16 0.99 8.08
N ILE A 16 9.09 2.16 8.73
CA ILE A 16 8.66 3.40 8.09
C ILE A 16 9.62 3.78 6.96
N LEU A 17 10.91 3.66 7.19
CA LEU A 17 11.92 3.95 6.16
C LEU A 17 11.77 3.04 4.95
N ILE A 18 11.58 1.73 5.16
CA ILE A 18 11.34 0.76 4.08
C ILE A 18 10.06 1.11 3.31
N LEU A 19 8.99 1.49 4.01
CA LEU A 19 7.72 1.87 3.38
C LEU A 19 7.90 3.10 2.49
N ILE A 20 8.56 4.14 3.00
CA ILE A 20 8.84 5.36 2.23
C ILE A 20 9.70 5.04 1.01
N LEU A 21 10.77 4.27 1.21
CA LEU A 21 11.67 3.88 0.12
C LEU A 21 10.93 3.07 -0.95
N SER A 22 10.10 2.11 -0.54
CA SER A 22 9.27 1.30 -1.43
C SER A 22 8.26 2.14 -2.23
N PHE A 23 7.66 3.14 -1.58
CA PHE A 23 6.74 4.07 -2.24
C PHE A 23 7.45 4.86 -3.36
N PHE A 24 8.59 5.46 -3.05
CA PHE A 24 9.36 6.18 -4.07
C PHE A 24 9.86 5.24 -5.18
N LEU A 25 10.33 4.06 -4.82
CA LEU A 25 10.75 3.05 -5.80
C LEU A 25 9.60 2.68 -6.75
N SER A 26 8.38 2.54 -6.23
CA SER A 26 7.18 2.24 -7.02
C SER A 26 6.85 3.34 -8.05
N LEU A 27 7.18 4.60 -7.76
CA LEU A 27 6.96 5.69 -8.71
C LEU A 27 7.96 5.67 -9.87
N PHE A 28 9.21 5.31 -9.59
CA PHE A 28 10.30 5.37 -10.58
C PHE A 28 10.53 4.05 -11.32
N LEU A 29 10.35 2.91 -10.63
CA LEU A 29 10.48 1.57 -11.22
C LEU A 29 9.12 1.12 -11.80
N GLY A 30 9.01 1.09 -13.11
CA GLY A 30 7.85 0.58 -13.84
C GLY A 30 8.28 0.00 -15.18
N ALA A 31 7.30 -0.53 -15.94
CA ALA A 31 7.54 -1.13 -17.26
C ALA A 31 8.16 -0.13 -18.25
N GLU A 32 7.85 1.15 -18.10
CA GLU A 32 8.46 2.23 -18.88
C GLU A 32 9.40 3.06 -18.02
N LYS A 33 10.57 3.37 -18.58
CA LYS A 33 11.55 4.24 -17.94
C LYS A 33 11.07 5.68 -18.06
N ILE A 34 10.79 6.32 -16.93
CA ILE A 34 10.48 7.74 -16.87
C ILE A 34 11.78 8.53 -16.93
N ASN A 35 11.87 9.45 -17.87
CA ASN A 35 12.95 10.42 -17.93
C ASN A 35 12.61 11.61 -17.04
N ILE A 36 13.32 11.74 -15.91
CA ILE A 36 13.09 12.81 -14.93
C ILE A 36 13.28 14.20 -15.57
N GLU A 37 14.19 14.29 -16.54
CA GLU A 37 14.47 15.53 -17.26
C GLU A 37 13.27 15.97 -18.09
N SER A 38 12.56 15.04 -18.75
CA SER A 38 11.34 15.30 -19.49
C SER A 38 10.20 15.76 -18.58
N VAL A 39 10.04 15.13 -17.42
CA VAL A 39 9.02 15.50 -16.42
C VAL A 39 9.21 16.91 -15.89
N LEU A 40 10.47 17.35 -15.72
CA LEU A 40 10.79 18.68 -15.19
C LEU A 40 10.71 19.77 -16.26
N SER A 41 10.98 19.41 -17.53
CA SER A 41 11.07 20.36 -18.64
C SER A 41 9.71 20.64 -19.30
N ASP A 42 8.82 19.63 -19.32
CA ASP A 42 7.53 19.72 -20.00
C ASP A 42 6.44 19.01 -19.19
N PRO A 43 5.53 19.77 -18.56
CA PRO A 43 4.40 19.20 -17.80
C PRO A 43 3.42 18.39 -18.66
N GLU A 44 3.38 18.59 -19.97
CA GLU A 44 2.52 17.86 -20.91
C GLU A 44 3.23 16.67 -21.55
N SER A 45 4.47 16.37 -21.15
CA SER A 45 5.19 15.21 -21.64
C SER A 45 4.49 13.90 -21.24
N LEU A 46 4.62 12.87 -22.09
CA LEU A 46 4.08 11.53 -21.80
C LEU A 46 4.57 10.99 -20.45
N ASP A 47 5.82 11.29 -20.10
CA ASP A 47 6.43 10.89 -18.83
C ASP A 47 5.76 11.56 -17.63
N SER A 48 5.38 12.82 -17.75
CA SER A 48 4.65 13.57 -16.73
C SER A 48 3.25 13.01 -16.53
N ILE A 49 2.52 12.76 -17.61
CA ILE A 49 1.17 12.15 -17.57
C ILE A 49 1.22 10.75 -16.94
N LEU A 50 2.19 9.91 -17.35
CA LEU A 50 2.38 8.58 -16.78
C LEU A 50 2.67 8.62 -15.28
N LEU A 51 3.47 9.56 -14.83
CA LEU A 51 3.82 9.69 -13.42
C LEU A 51 2.63 10.17 -12.59
N PHE A 52 2.02 11.28 -12.98
CA PHE A 52 1.01 11.98 -12.17
C PHE A 52 -0.40 11.39 -12.32
N GLU A 53 -0.78 10.95 -13.52
CA GLU A 53 -2.15 10.45 -13.76
C GLU A 53 -2.29 8.95 -13.57
N LEU A 54 -1.23 8.17 -13.74
CA LEU A 54 -1.31 6.72 -13.65
C LEU A 54 -0.57 6.16 -12.43
N ARG A 55 0.71 6.49 -12.26
CA ARG A 55 1.53 5.86 -11.21
C ARG A 55 1.24 6.38 -9.82
N LEU A 56 1.13 7.69 -9.68
CA LEU A 56 0.90 8.31 -8.38
C LEU A 56 -0.46 7.93 -7.78
N PRO A 57 -1.60 8.01 -8.49
CA PRO A 57 -2.88 7.57 -7.95
C PRO A 57 -2.88 6.09 -7.60
N ARG A 58 -2.28 5.24 -8.45
CA ARG A 58 -2.18 3.80 -8.19
C ARG A 58 -1.37 3.50 -6.92
N SER A 59 -0.25 4.17 -6.73
CA SER A 59 0.59 3.98 -5.55
C SER A 59 -0.11 4.45 -4.27
N ILE A 60 -0.86 5.54 -4.33
CA ILE A 60 -1.67 6.02 -3.21
C ILE A 60 -2.80 5.03 -2.88
N LEU A 61 -3.50 4.52 -3.89
CA LEU A 61 -4.55 3.51 -3.69
C LEU A 61 -3.99 2.23 -3.06
N CYS A 62 -2.82 1.76 -3.49
CA CYS A 62 -2.15 0.62 -2.88
C CYS A 62 -1.80 0.87 -1.41
N LEU A 63 -1.32 2.07 -1.08
CA LEU A 63 -0.99 2.45 0.28
C LEU A 63 -2.23 2.46 1.17
N ILE A 64 -3.32 3.10 0.73
CA ILE A 64 -4.59 3.16 1.44
C ILE A 64 -5.17 1.75 1.63
N SER A 65 -5.17 0.92 0.58
CA SER A 65 -5.65 -0.46 0.66
C SER A 65 -4.85 -1.28 1.65
N GLY A 66 -3.52 -1.12 1.69
CA GLY A 66 -2.66 -1.79 2.66
C GLY A 66 -2.96 -1.38 4.10
N ILE A 67 -3.19 -0.08 4.36
CA ILE A 67 -3.56 0.42 5.68
C ILE A 67 -4.92 -0.15 6.12
N LEU A 68 -5.91 -0.16 5.23
CA LEU A 68 -7.24 -0.69 5.53
C LEU A 68 -7.20 -2.19 5.82
N LEU A 69 -6.44 -2.96 5.04
CA LEU A 69 -6.27 -4.40 5.27
C LEU A 69 -5.55 -4.68 6.60
N ALA A 70 -4.49 -3.96 6.90
CA ALA A 70 -3.75 -4.12 8.15
C ALA A 70 -4.61 -3.76 9.37
N SER A 71 -5.37 -2.67 9.31
CA SER A 71 -6.25 -2.26 10.39
C SER A 71 -7.40 -3.25 10.60
N SER A 72 -8.03 -3.74 9.53
CA SER A 72 -9.08 -4.75 9.64
C SER A 72 -8.55 -6.06 10.22
N ALA A 73 -7.38 -6.53 9.77
CA ALA A 73 -6.75 -7.71 10.32
C ALA A 73 -6.46 -7.58 11.82
N ALA A 74 -5.96 -6.41 12.26
CA ALA A 74 -5.72 -6.14 13.67
C ALA A 74 -6.99 -6.21 14.51
N VAL A 75 -8.11 -5.66 14.02
CA VAL A 75 -9.41 -5.72 14.69
C VAL A 75 -9.92 -7.15 14.79
N PHE A 76 -9.82 -7.94 13.70
CA PHE A 76 -10.24 -9.36 13.72
C PHE A 76 -9.40 -10.17 14.71
N GLN A 77 -8.09 -10.01 14.71
CA GLN A 77 -7.22 -10.71 15.66
C GLN A 77 -7.54 -10.37 17.12
N MET A 78 -7.88 -9.12 17.39
CA MET A 78 -8.29 -8.67 18.72
C MET A 78 -9.65 -9.25 19.12
N PHE A 79 -10.63 -9.24 18.22
CA PHE A 79 -11.99 -9.71 18.47
C PHE A 79 -12.03 -11.22 18.71
N PHE A 80 -11.38 -12.00 17.85
CA PHE A 80 -11.34 -13.45 17.97
C PHE A 80 -10.28 -13.96 18.95
N ARG A 81 -9.45 -13.07 19.49
CA ARG A 81 -8.30 -13.42 20.35
C ARG A 81 -7.40 -14.49 19.72
N ASN A 82 -7.33 -14.51 18.40
CA ASN A 82 -6.58 -15.49 17.63
C ASN A 82 -5.76 -14.78 16.57
N TYR A 83 -4.43 -14.93 16.61
CA TYR A 83 -3.50 -14.35 15.64
C TYR A 83 -3.64 -14.93 14.22
N LEU A 84 -4.31 -16.08 14.08
CA LEU A 84 -4.60 -16.70 12.79
C LEU A 84 -5.92 -16.21 12.16
N ALA A 85 -6.66 -15.36 12.86
CA ALA A 85 -7.88 -14.78 12.30
C ALA A 85 -7.51 -13.79 11.19
N GLU A 86 -7.90 -14.14 9.98
CA GLU A 86 -7.66 -13.39 8.77
C GLU A 86 -8.99 -12.99 8.12
N PRO A 87 -9.14 -11.72 7.69
CA PRO A 87 -10.37 -11.25 7.02
C PRO A 87 -10.74 -12.09 5.79
N GLY A 88 -9.74 -12.62 5.09
CA GLY A 88 -9.93 -13.49 3.92
C GLY A 88 -10.70 -14.77 4.21
N LEU A 89 -10.52 -15.37 5.37
CA LEU A 89 -11.19 -16.61 5.78
C LEU A 89 -12.70 -16.44 5.99
N LEU A 90 -13.17 -15.23 6.25
CA LEU A 90 -14.59 -14.91 6.45
C LEU A 90 -15.34 -14.60 5.15
N GLY A 91 -14.72 -14.82 3.99
CA GLY A 91 -15.36 -14.60 2.70
C GLY A 91 -15.43 -13.13 2.25
N ILE A 92 -14.81 -12.20 2.98
CA ILE A 92 -14.80 -10.77 2.65
C ILE A 92 -14.12 -10.54 1.30
N SER A 93 -13.04 -11.26 1.02
CA SER A 93 -12.34 -11.19 -0.27
C SER A 93 -13.20 -11.69 -1.42
N ALA A 94 -13.97 -12.75 -1.20
CA ALA A 94 -14.91 -13.26 -2.19
C ALA A 94 -16.04 -12.27 -2.47
N GLY A 95 -16.60 -11.65 -1.42
CA GLY A 95 -17.61 -10.61 -1.54
C GLY A 95 -17.10 -9.38 -2.27
N ALA A 96 -15.88 -8.93 -1.99
CA ALA A 96 -15.25 -7.81 -2.69
C ALA A 96 -15.04 -8.12 -4.18
N THR A 97 -14.63 -9.35 -4.52
CA THR A 97 -14.47 -9.78 -5.91
C THR A 97 -15.80 -9.77 -6.66
N VAL A 98 -16.85 -10.29 -6.05
CA VAL A 98 -18.22 -10.26 -6.64
C VAL A 98 -18.67 -8.81 -6.85
N GLY A 99 -18.47 -7.95 -5.85
CA GLY A 99 -18.78 -6.52 -5.95
C GLY A 99 -18.04 -5.82 -7.09
N ALA A 100 -16.76 -6.12 -7.26
CA ALA A 100 -15.95 -5.55 -8.34
C ALA A 100 -16.39 -6.02 -9.74
N VAL A 101 -16.90 -7.25 -9.86
CA VAL A 101 -17.41 -7.78 -11.14
C VAL A 101 -18.77 -7.18 -11.50
N ILE A 102 -19.60 -6.88 -10.51
CA ILE A 102 -20.92 -6.29 -10.73
C ILE A 102 -20.84 -4.78 -11.04
N ALA A 103 -19.84 -4.11 -10.44
CA ALA A 103 -19.60 -2.68 -10.68
C ALA A 103 -19.01 -2.43 -12.07
#